data_4623660737850c54dcbe10f4ad2b77a8
#
_entry.id   4623660737850c54dcbe10f4ad2b77a8
#
_cell.length_a   1.000
_cell.length_b   1.000
_cell.length_c   1.000
_cell.angle_alpha   90.00
_cell.angle_beta   90.00
_cell.angle_gamma   90.00
#
_symmetry.space_group_name_H-M   'P 1'
#
loop_
_entity.id
_entity.type
_entity.pdbx_description
1 polymer ?
#
loop_
_entity_poly.entity_id
_entity_poly.type
_entity_poly.pdbx_seq_one_letter_code
_entity_poly.pdbx_strand_id
1 'polypeptide(L)'
;MQEEPNPIKDYLFEYIENSSTIPELIVKKKFDEVINEILQNCYDKIISMDTKDVAIGILATGILHYLLTNSLLNSQRKLEHNGVELDIIIPDIKTLEKDQKRSLIICIPKSSDKEIISKKVSQLEKIQTIKENIWVVLSEDIKIDKKLFVLSKENNTFSKIIFEIAQFSNVNSTNKFKILRIW
;
A
#
# COMPACT_ATOMS: atom_id res chain seq x y z
N MET A 1 11.04 2.64 18.12
CA MET A 1 11.69 3.67 17.28
C MET A 1 10.65 4.75 17.05
N GLN A 2 10.84 5.95 17.60
CA GLN A 2 9.95 7.08 17.31
C GLN A 2 10.13 7.44 15.83
N GLU A 3 9.05 7.46 15.05
CA GLU A 3 9.14 7.96 13.66
C GLU A 3 9.52 9.45 13.73
N GLU A 4 10.49 9.84 12.89
CA GLU A 4 10.85 11.25 12.76
C GLU A 4 9.63 12.07 12.32
N PRO A 5 9.46 13.29 12.85
CA PRO A 5 8.41 14.19 12.43
C PRO A 5 8.43 14.37 10.92
N ASN A 6 7.29 14.20 10.26
CA ASN A 6 7.20 14.37 8.82
C ASN A 6 6.00 15.26 8.48
N PRO A 7 6.21 16.47 7.95
CA PRO A 7 5.14 17.44 7.74
C PRO A 7 4.04 16.96 6.80
N ILE A 8 4.35 16.06 5.85
CA ILE A 8 3.33 15.48 4.96
C ILE A 8 2.42 14.53 5.74
N LYS A 9 2.99 13.70 6.61
CA LYS A 9 2.20 12.81 7.47
C LYS A 9 1.35 13.59 8.46
N ASP A 10 1.96 14.58 9.10
CA ASP A 10 1.27 15.41 10.09
C ASP A 10 0.07 16.10 9.45
N TYR A 11 0.25 16.72 8.27
CA TYR A 11 -0.83 17.34 7.51
C TYR A 11 -1.92 16.35 7.08
N LEU A 12 -1.53 15.15 6.60
CA LEU A 12 -2.48 14.11 6.20
C LEU A 12 -3.35 13.66 7.37
N PHE A 13 -2.73 13.35 8.51
CA PHE A 13 -3.46 12.84 9.67
C PHE A 13 -4.30 13.94 10.35
N GLU A 14 -3.81 15.18 10.39
CA GLU A 14 -4.61 16.32 10.83
C GLU A 14 -5.87 16.49 9.95
N TYR A 15 -5.73 16.37 8.63
CA TYR A 15 -6.88 16.40 7.72
C TYR A 15 -7.87 15.28 8.00
N ILE A 16 -7.37 14.04 8.16
CA ILE A 16 -8.22 12.87 8.43
C ILE A 16 -8.98 13.04 9.75
N GLU A 17 -8.31 13.49 10.81
CA GLU A 17 -8.88 13.68 12.13
C GLU A 17 -9.96 14.78 12.16
N ASN A 18 -9.77 15.84 11.37
CA ASN A 18 -10.73 16.95 11.29
C ASN A 18 -11.85 16.74 10.25
N SER A 19 -11.79 15.69 9.44
CA SER A 19 -12.80 15.39 8.44
C SER A 19 -14.06 14.77 9.07
N SER A 20 -15.22 15.32 8.76
CA SER A 20 -16.52 14.70 9.10
C SER A 20 -16.91 13.59 8.12
N THR A 21 -16.42 13.65 6.87
CA THR A 21 -16.76 12.73 5.78
C THR A 21 -16.03 11.39 5.89
N ILE A 22 -14.73 11.41 6.20
CA ILE A 22 -13.90 10.21 6.23
C ILE A 22 -14.42 9.13 7.20
N PRO A 23 -14.77 9.45 8.47
CA PRO A 23 -15.32 8.44 9.38
C PRO A 23 -16.59 7.77 8.85
N GLU A 24 -17.48 8.51 8.21
CA GLU A 24 -18.68 7.95 7.61
C GLU A 24 -18.37 6.99 6.46
N LEU A 25 -17.42 7.34 5.61
CA LEU A 25 -16.98 6.50 4.50
C LEU A 25 -16.32 5.20 5.00
N ILE A 26 -15.51 5.28 6.08
CA ILE A 26 -14.91 4.12 6.74
C ILE A 26 -15.99 3.16 7.26
N VAL A 27 -16.99 3.67 7.98
CA VAL A 27 -18.11 2.85 8.49
C VAL A 27 -18.87 2.16 7.36
N LYS A 28 -19.03 2.85 6.23
CA LYS A 28 -19.68 2.31 5.01
C LYS A 28 -18.75 1.43 4.17
N LYS A 29 -17.47 1.25 4.57
CA LYS A 29 -16.43 0.51 3.85
C LYS A 29 -16.16 1.01 2.42
N LYS A 30 -16.34 2.30 2.21
CA LYS A 30 -16.11 2.99 0.94
C LYS A 30 -14.68 3.51 0.86
N PHE A 31 -13.71 2.61 0.89
CA PHE A 31 -12.29 2.95 0.98
C PHE A 31 -11.76 3.69 -0.26
N ASP A 32 -12.31 3.42 -1.42
CA ASP A 32 -12.04 4.14 -2.67
C ASP A 32 -12.48 5.61 -2.58
N GLU A 33 -13.66 5.87 -2.01
CA GLU A 33 -14.16 7.23 -1.77
C GLU A 33 -13.31 7.97 -0.73
N VAL A 34 -12.79 7.28 0.30
CA VAL A 34 -11.85 7.87 1.27
C VAL A 34 -10.57 8.33 0.58
N ILE A 35 -10.00 7.50 -0.30
CA ILE A 35 -8.80 7.86 -1.05
C ILE A 35 -9.07 9.07 -1.95
N ASN A 36 -10.20 9.09 -2.66
CA ASN A 36 -10.58 10.20 -3.52
C ASN A 36 -10.79 11.49 -2.72
N GLU A 37 -11.44 11.42 -1.57
CA GLU A 37 -11.64 12.56 -0.65
C GLU A 37 -10.30 13.17 -0.21
N ILE A 38 -9.35 12.33 0.20
CA ILE A 38 -8.01 12.77 0.58
C ILE A 38 -7.29 13.42 -0.61
N LEU A 39 -7.35 12.80 -1.79
CA LEU A 39 -6.69 13.36 -2.97
C LEU A 39 -7.27 14.71 -3.40
N GLN A 40 -8.58 14.84 -3.39
CA GLN A 40 -9.23 16.10 -3.76
C GLN A 40 -8.81 17.27 -2.87
N ASN A 41 -8.64 17.02 -1.58
CA ASN A 41 -8.42 18.07 -0.59
C ASN A 41 -6.95 18.26 -0.19
N CYS A 42 -6.11 17.21 -0.28
CA CYS A 42 -4.74 17.26 0.23
C CYS A 42 -3.66 17.23 -0.85
N TYR A 43 -3.94 16.73 -2.05
CA TYR A 43 -2.93 16.42 -3.07
C TYR A 43 -2.01 17.60 -3.40
N ASP A 44 -2.58 18.74 -3.78
CA ASP A 44 -1.80 19.91 -4.23
C ASP A 44 -0.90 20.46 -3.13
N LYS A 45 -1.41 20.47 -1.89
CA LYS A 45 -0.62 20.91 -0.75
C LYS A 45 0.53 19.95 -0.47
N ILE A 46 0.26 18.64 -0.52
CA ILE A 46 1.26 17.60 -0.24
C ILE A 46 2.38 17.61 -1.28
N ILE A 47 2.08 17.69 -2.57
CA ILE A 47 3.11 17.74 -3.61
C ILE A 47 3.93 19.04 -3.61
N SER A 48 3.46 20.08 -2.93
CA SER A 48 4.21 21.33 -2.73
C SER A 48 5.21 21.25 -1.57
N MET A 49 5.17 20.20 -0.73
CA MET A 49 6.02 20.06 0.46
C MET A 49 7.36 19.36 0.19
N ASP A 50 7.45 18.58 -0.90
CA ASP A 50 8.65 17.85 -1.30
C ASP A 50 8.63 17.59 -2.81
N THR A 51 9.65 16.92 -3.35
CA THR A 51 9.59 16.42 -4.73
C THR A 51 8.38 15.51 -4.91
N LYS A 52 7.75 15.55 -6.08
CA LYS A 52 6.49 14.84 -6.35
C LYS A 52 6.54 13.37 -5.92
N ASP A 53 7.58 12.64 -6.32
CA ASP A 53 7.69 11.21 -6.04
C ASP A 53 7.85 10.90 -4.55
N VAL A 54 8.62 11.71 -3.84
CA VAL A 54 8.81 11.58 -2.38
C VAL A 54 7.50 11.89 -1.67
N ALA A 55 6.85 12.99 -2.03
CA ALA A 55 5.59 13.41 -1.43
C ALA A 55 4.48 12.37 -1.64
N ILE A 56 4.35 11.85 -2.86
CA ILE A 56 3.37 10.81 -3.19
C ILE A 56 3.70 9.48 -2.50
N GLY A 57 4.97 9.09 -2.39
CA GLY A 57 5.37 7.90 -1.65
C GLY A 57 5.01 7.97 -0.16
N ILE A 58 5.18 9.15 0.47
CA ILE A 58 4.79 9.37 1.87
C ILE A 58 3.27 9.36 2.00
N LEU A 59 2.55 10.03 1.10
CA LEU A 59 1.09 10.05 1.06
C LEU A 59 0.51 8.63 0.92
N ALA A 60 0.99 7.86 -0.07
CA ALA A 60 0.56 6.49 -0.30
C ALA A 60 0.77 5.60 0.94
N THR A 61 1.94 5.71 1.58
CA THR A 61 2.25 4.97 2.79
C THR A 61 1.31 5.35 3.95
N GLY A 62 1.02 6.64 4.11
CA GLY A 62 0.12 7.14 5.15
C GLY A 62 -1.33 6.67 4.94
N ILE A 63 -1.84 6.80 3.72
CA ILE A 63 -3.19 6.32 3.35
C ILE A 63 -3.31 4.81 3.55
N LEU A 64 -2.34 4.02 3.06
CA LEU A 64 -2.36 2.57 3.23
C LEU A 64 -2.33 2.17 4.70
N HIS A 65 -1.50 2.82 5.51
CA HIS A 65 -1.47 2.55 6.95
C HIS A 65 -2.83 2.79 7.60
N TYR A 66 -3.44 3.93 7.33
CA TYR A 66 -4.75 4.29 7.86
C TYR A 66 -5.83 3.29 7.42
N LEU A 67 -5.90 2.99 6.12
CA LEU A 67 -6.95 2.15 5.57
C LEU A 67 -6.78 0.67 5.91
N LEU A 68 -5.57 0.12 5.92
CA LEU A 68 -5.33 -1.27 6.33
C LEU A 68 -5.71 -1.50 7.79
N THR A 69 -5.40 -0.52 8.67
CA THR A 69 -5.81 -0.58 10.07
C THR A 69 -7.34 -0.57 10.21
N ASN A 70 -8.03 0.31 9.49
CA ASN A 70 -9.49 0.45 9.56
C ASN A 70 -10.25 -0.66 8.82
N SER A 71 -9.63 -1.35 7.87
CA SER A 71 -10.21 -2.49 7.16
C SER A 71 -9.95 -3.84 7.84
N LEU A 72 -9.25 -3.85 8.98
CA LEU A 72 -8.84 -5.06 9.71
C LEU A 72 -7.98 -6.00 8.85
N LEU A 73 -7.25 -5.48 7.89
CA LEU A 73 -6.28 -6.20 7.08
C LEU A 73 -4.92 -6.17 7.77
N ASN A 74 -4.46 -7.33 8.23
CA ASN A 74 -3.15 -7.44 8.86
C ASN A 74 -2.05 -7.02 7.89
N SER A 75 -1.16 -6.18 8.35
CA SER A 75 0.00 -5.73 7.60
C SER A 75 1.16 -5.36 8.52
N GLN A 76 2.36 -5.45 8.01
CA GLN A 76 3.56 -4.89 8.62
C GLN A 76 4.21 -3.92 7.64
N ARG A 77 4.91 -2.91 8.14
CA ARG A 77 5.51 -1.86 7.31
C ARG A 77 6.89 -1.48 7.80
N LYS A 78 7.70 -0.92 6.87
CA LYS A 78 9.08 -0.46 7.15
C LYS A 78 9.90 -1.54 7.87
N LEU A 79 9.97 -2.69 7.26
CA LEU A 79 10.73 -3.83 7.77
C LEU A 79 11.99 -4.03 6.92
N GLU A 80 13.02 -4.57 7.54
CA GLU A 80 14.16 -5.14 6.84
C GLU A 80 14.10 -6.67 6.97
N HIS A 81 14.22 -7.36 5.84
CA HIS A 81 14.30 -8.82 5.79
C HIS A 81 15.39 -9.27 4.83
N ASN A 82 16.36 -10.03 5.34
CA ASN A 82 17.53 -10.48 4.57
C ASN A 82 18.28 -9.33 3.84
N GLY A 83 18.40 -8.17 4.50
CA GLY A 83 19.06 -6.99 3.93
C GLY A 83 18.25 -6.25 2.87
N VAL A 84 16.94 -6.56 2.72
CA VAL A 84 16.02 -5.89 1.80
C VAL A 84 14.97 -5.14 2.58
N GLU A 85 14.82 -3.85 2.28
CA GLU A 85 13.76 -3.02 2.85
C GLU A 85 12.41 -3.32 2.21
N LEU A 86 11.41 -3.58 3.07
CA LEU A 86 10.02 -3.79 2.72
C LEU A 86 9.19 -2.58 3.14
N ASP A 87 8.51 -1.95 2.19
CA ASP A 87 7.63 -0.83 2.50
C ASP A 87 6.39 -1.32 3.25
N ILE A 88 5.66 -2.28 2.67
CA ILE A 88 4.49 -2.93 3.30
C ILE A 88 4.48 -4.41 2.91
N ILE A 89 4.17 -5.26 3.87
CA ILE A 89 3.92 -6.69 3.66
C ILE A 89 2.57 -7.08 4.26
N ILE A 90 1.84 -7.95 3.57
CA ILE A 90 0.52 -8.45 3.93
C ILE A 90 0.52 -9.98 3.88
N PRO A 91 0.11 -10.68 4.93
CA PRO A 91 -0.25 -10.13 6.23
C PRO A 91 0.98 -9.79 7.08
N ASP A 92 2.07 -10.53 6.99
CA ASP A 92 3.27 -10.41 7.82
C ASP A 92 4.46 -11.19 7.26
N ILE A 93 5.64 -10.93 7.83
CA ILE A 93 6.91 -11.56 7.42
C ILE A 93 6.92 -13.08 7.69
N LYS A 94 6.28 -13.54 8.76
CA LYS A 94 6.23 -14.98 9.09
C LYS A 94 5.44 -15.74 8.02
N THR A 95 4.42 -15.13 7.45
CA THR A 95 3.67 -15.71 6.34
C THR A 95 4.51 -15.75 5.07
N LEU A 96 5.29 -14.69 4.79
CA LEU A 96 6.21 -14.68 3.65
C LEU A 96 7.24 -15.83 3.74
N GLU A 97 7.81 -16.06 4.92
CA GLU A 97 8.78 -17.14 5.15
C GLU A 97 8.18 -18.55 4.99
N LYS A 98 6.91 -18.71 5.39
CA LYS A 98 6.26 -20.03 5.40
C LYS A 98 5.52 -20.37 4.12
N ASP A 99 4.87 -19.39 3.52
CA ASP A 99 4.00 -19.57 2.35
C ASP A 99 3.89 -18.28 1.55
N GLN A 100 4.79 -18.12 0.61
CA GLN A 100 4.87 -16.92 -0.25
C GLN A 100 3.60 -16.68 -1.08
N LYS A 101 2.80 -17.72 -1.36
CA LYS A 101 1.53 -17.58 -2.08
C LYS A 101 0.52 -16.73 -1.31
N ARG A 102 0.65 -16.71 0.02
CA ARG A 102 -0.24 -15.99 0.91
C ARG A 102 0.30 -14.63 1.35
N SER A 103 1.44 -14.24 0.82
CA SER A 103 2.08 -12.97 1.15
C SER A 103 2.14 -12.05 -0.05
N LEU A 104 1.79 -10.81 0.18
CA LEU A 104 1.84 -9.72 -0.78
C LEU A 104 2.82 -8.66 -0.30
N ILE A 105 3.72 -8.22 -1.16
CA ILE A 105 4.59 -7.08 -0.92
C ILE A 105 4.07 -5.89 -1.73
N ILE A 106 3.91 -4.74 -1.08
CA ILE A 106 3.62 -3.48 -1.73
C ILE A 106 4.87 -2.61 -1.66
N CYS A 107 5.44 -2.33 -2.82
CA CYS A 107 6.63 -1.52 -3.01
C CYS A 107 6.20 -0.08 -3.35
N ILE A 108 6.73 0.89 -2.61
CA ILE A 108 6.43 2.31 -2.77
C ILE A 108 7.74 3.07 -3.01
N PRO A 109 8.32 3.01 -4.22
CA PRO A 109 9.52 3.74 -4.55
C PRO A 109 9.26 5.25 -4.46
N LYS A 110 10.23 5.99 -3.91
CA LYS A 110 10.18 7.45 -3.86
C LYS A 110 10.88 8.07 -5.07
N SER A 111 10.71 7.46 -6.23
CA SER A 111 11.32 7.85 -7.49
C SER A 111 10.53 7.25 -8.66
N SER A 112 10.41 8.00 -9.75
CA SER A 112 9.88 7.52 -11.04
C SER A 112 10.98 7.01 -11.98
N ASP A 113 12.24 7.00 -11.54
CA ASP A 113 13.36 6.47 -12.31
C ASP A 113 13.24 4.95 -12.45
N LYS A 114 13.19 4.48 -13.71
CA LYS A 114 12.99 3.06 -14.03
C LYS A 114 14.13 2.18 -13.54
N GLU A 115 15.37 2.66 -13.51
CA GLU A 115 16.52 1.89 -13.04
C GLU A 115 16.44 1.69 -11.52
N ILE A 116 16.08 2.75 -10.79
CA ILE A 116 15.89 2.69 -9.34
C ILE A 116 14.76 1.74 -8.99
N ILE A 117 13.61 1.84 -9.68
CA ILE A 117 12.46 0.97 -9.48
C ILE A 117 12.82 -0.49 -9.80
N SER A 118 13.45 -0.74 -10.95
CA SER A 118 13.86 -2.08 -11.38
C SER A 118 14.83 -2.72 -10.38
N LYS A 119 15.78 -1.96 -9.87
CA LYS A 119 16.73 -2.43 -8.85
C LYS A 119 16.00 -2.81 -7.56
N LYS A 120 15.07 -1.97 -7.08
CA LYS A 120 14.30 -2.26 -5.87
C LYS A 120 13.41 -3.49 -6.07
N VAL A 121 12.70 -3.59 -7.19
CA VAL A 121 11.87 -4.75 -7.53
C VAL A 121 12.71 -6.03 -7.60
N SER A 122 13.88 -5.99 -8.24
CA SER A 122 14.80 -7.15 -8.33
C SER A 122 15.30 -7.62 -6.95
N GLN A 123 15.46 -6.72 -5.99
CA GLN A 123 15.75 -7.10 -4.61
C GLN A 123 14.58 -7.80 -3.95
N LEU A 124 13.35 -7.31 -4.16
CA LEU A 124 12.13 -7.92 -3.62
C LEU A 124 11.86 -9.31 -4.22
N GLU A 125 12.18 -9.53 -5.51
CA GLU A 125 12.04 -10.84 -6.17
C GLU A 125 12.95 -11.92 -5.58
N LYS A 126 14.01 -11.55 -4.86
CA LYS A 126 14.87 -12.53 -4.15
C LYS A 126 14.19 -13.11 -2.91
N ILE A 127 13.24 -12.39 -2.34
CA ILE A 127 12.54 -12.78 -1.11
C ILE A 127 11.07 -13.18 -1.35
N GLN A 128 10.43 -12.65 -2.39
CA GLN A 128 9.12 -13.06 -2.88
C GLN A 128 9.26 -13.60 -4.31
N THR A 129 9.32 -14.93 -4.44
CA THR A 129 9.56 -15.58 -5.74
C THR A 129 8.35 -15.59 -6.66
N ILE A 130 7.16 -15.34 -6.11
CA ILE A 130 5.92 -15.20 -6.87
C ILE A 130 5.80 -13.73 -7.28
N LYS A 131 6.19 -13.45 -8.51
CA LYS A 131 6.33 -12.09 -9.04
C LYS A 131 5.03 -11.29 -9.04
N GLU A 132 3.90 -11.97 -9.21
CA GLU A 132 2.55 -11.39 -9.19
C GLU A 132 2.16 -10.87 -7.80
N ASN A 133 2.84 -11.35 -6.74
CA ASN A 133 2.64 -10.94 -5.36
C ASN A 133 3.55 -9.76 -4.96
N ILE A 134 4.14 -9.07 -5.93
CA ILE A 134 4.84 -7.80 -5.73
C ILE A 134 4.07 -6.73 -6.52
N TRP A 135 3.41 -5.82 -5.79
CA TRP A 135 2.69 -4.69 -6.37
C TRP A 135 3.47 -3.41 -6.17
N VAL A 136 3.34 -2.48 -7.09
CA VAL A 136 4.09 -1.21 -7.07
C VAL A 136 3.12 -0.05 -7.04
N VAL A 137 3.41 0.97 -6.23
CA VAL A 137 2.67 2.24 -6.18
C VAL A 137 3.59 3.37 -6.61
N LEU A 138 3.15 4.14 -7.60
CA LEU A 138 3.92 5.26 -8.17
C LEU A 138 3.05 6.53 -8.32
N SER A 139 3.71 7.65 -8.56
CA SER A 139 3.08 8.95 -8.86
C SER A 139 2.59 9.06 -10.30
N GLU A 140 3.04 8.18 -11.19
CA GLU A 140 2.72 8.21 -12.62
C GLU A 140 2.70 6.81 -13.23
N ASP A 141 2.05 6.69 -14.38
CA ASP A 141 1.95 5.44 -15.12
C ASP A 141 3.22 5.21 -15.96
N ILE A 142 4.00 4.23 -15.55
CA ILE A 142 5.19 3.79 -16.28
C ILE A 142 5.08 2.31 -16.63
N LYS A 143 5.63 1.93 -17.78
CA LYS A 143 5.64 0.52 -18.20
C LYS A 143 6.62 -0.29 -17.35
N ILE A 144 6.11 -1.12 -16.48
CA ILE A 144 6.85 -2.10 -15.64
C ILE A 144 6.16 -3.46 -15.69
N ASP A 145 6.92 -4.53 -15.48
CA ASP A 145 6.40 -5.90 -15.41
C ASP A 145 5.94 -6.25 -13.99
N LYS A 146 5.07 -5.42 -13.45
CA LYS A 146 4.44 -5.59 -12.14
C LYS A 146 3.05 -4.96 -12.14
N LYS A 147 2.20 -5.42 -11.23
CA LYS A 147 0.93 -4.75 -10.99
C LYS A 147 1.19 -3.36 -10.42
N LEU A 148 0.77 -2.35 -11.16
CA LEU A 148 0.99 -0.95 -10.86
C LEU A 148 -0.29 -0.28 -10.39
N PHE A 149 -0.18 0.47 -9.30
CA PHE A 149 -1.18 1.43 -8.86
C PHE A 149 -0.62 2.84 -8.98
N VAL A 150 -1.36 3.71 -9.60
CA VAL A 150 -0.99 5.12 -9.77
C VAL A 150 -1.77 5.98 -8.79
N LEU A 151 -1.07 6.83 -8.05
CA LEU A 151 -1.64 7.81 -7.14
C LEU A 151 -1.42 9.20 -7.70
N SER A 152 -2.39 9.68 -8.50
CA SER A 152 -2.42 11.05 -9.02
C SER A 152 -3.85 11.53 -9.17
N LYS A 153 -4.06 12.84 -9.37
CA LYS A 153 -5.42 13.40 -9.60
C LYS A 153 -6.01 12.94 -10.93
N GLU A 154 -5.17 12.83 -11.97
CA GLU A 154 -5.59 12.50 -13.33
C GLU A 154 -5.81 11.00 -13.52
N ASN A 155 -4.98 10.19 -12.87
CA ASN A 155 -5.04 8.73 -12.95
C ASN A 155 -4.89 8.14 -11.54
N ASN A 156 -6.02 7.78 -10.92
CA ASN A 156 -6.05 7.24 -9.57
C ASN A 156 -6.48 5.77 -9.53
N THR A 157 -5.64 4.89 -10.07
CA THR A 157 -5.88 3.44 -9.94
C THR A 157 -5.65 2.95 -8.50
N PHE A 158 -4.89 3.71 -7.71
CA PHE A 158 -4.64 3.43 -6.29
C PHE A 158 -5.92 3.40 -5.44
N SER A 159 -6.99 4.07 -5.85
CA SER A 159 -8.28 4.04 -5.14
C SER A 159 -8.83 2.63 -4.94
N LYS A 160 -8.48 1.68 -5.81
CA LYS A 160 -8.94 0.28 -5.76
C LYS A 160 -8.07 -0.64 -4.90
N ILE A 161 -6.93 -0.15 -4.41
CA ILE A 161 -5.88 -0.99 -3.80
C ILE A 161 -6.39 -1.79 -2.60
N ILE A 162 -7.20 -1.19 -1.72
CA ILE A 162 -7.73 -1.88 -0.52
C ILE A 162 -8.67 -3.02 -0.91
N PHE A 163 -9.54 -2.80 -1.91
CA PHE A 163 -10.42 -3.84 -2.42
C PHE A 163 -9.63 -5.02 -2.97
N GLU A 164 -8.58 -4.76 -3.74
CA GLU A 164 -7.76 -5.80 -4.33
C GLU A 164 -6.90 -6.55 -3.29
N ILE A 165 -6.41 -5.84 -2.26
CA ILE A 165 -5.74 -6.48 -1.11
C ILE A 165 -6.72 -7.41 -0.37
N ALA A 166 -7.96 -6.97 -0.15
CA ALA A 166 -8.98 -7.79 0.48
C ALA A 166 -9.31 -9.04 -0.35
N GLN A 167 -9.42 -8.90 -1.67
CA GLN A 167 -9.59 -10.04 -2.57
C GLN A 167 -8.41 -11.01 -2.49
N PHE A 168 -7.17 -10.51 -2.55
CA PHE A 168 -5.95 -11.33 -2.40
C PHE A 168 -5.97 -12.11 -1.08
N SER A 169 -6.29 -11.44 0.03
CA SER A 169 -6.34 -12.04 1.36
C SER A 169 -7.44 -13.11 1.47
N ASN A 170 -8.61 -12.88 0.88
CA ASN A 170 -9.75 -13.81 0.92
C ASN A 170 -9.49 -15.08 0.08
N VAL A 171 -8.96 -14.95 -1.13
CA VAL A 171 -8.61 -16.09 -1.99
C VAL A 171 -7.60 -17.01 -1.29
N ASN A 172 -6.65 -16.44 -0.58
CA ASN A 172 -5.62 -17.19 0.11
C ASN A 172 -6.04 -17.74 1.49
N SER A 173 -7.14 -17.24 2.08
CA SER A 173 -7.69 -17.75 3.35
C SER A 173 -8.65 -18.91 3.17
N THR A 174 -9.39 -18.98 2.06
CA THR A 174 -10.40 -20.02 1.80
C THR A 174 -9.84 -21.43 1.66
N ASN A 175 -8.53 -21.57 1.44
CA ASN A 175 -7.89 -22.89 1.41
C ASN A 175 -7.80 -23.59 2.78
N LYS A 176 -8.07 -22.91 3.90
CA LYS A 176 -8.08 -23.52 5.24
C LYS A 176 -9.39 -24.25 5.60
N PHE A 177 -10.50 -23.97 4.92
CA PHE A 177 -11.83 -24.52 5.26
C PHE A 177 -12.28 -25.70 4.39
N LYS A 178 -11.45 -26.20 3.45
CA LYS A 178 -11.81 -27.37 2.63
C LYS A 178 -11.61 -28.73 3.30
N ILE A 179 -11.16 -28.78 4.57
CA ILE A 179 -10.86 -30.06 5.25
C ILE A 179 -11.95 -30.47 6.27
N LEU A 180 -13.02 -29.72 6.43
CA LEU A 180 -14.12 -30.10 7.34
C LEU A 180 -15.45 -30.29 6.58
N ARG A 181 -15.44 -31.16 5.57
CA ARG A 181 -16.62 -31.86 5.11
C ARG A 181 -16.34 -33.36 5.11
N ILE A 182 -16.31 -33.91 6.30
CA ILE A 182 -16.55 -35.33 6.51
C ILE A 182 -17.76 -35.40 7.45
N TRP A 183 -18.82 -35.98 6.95
CA TRP A 183 -20.16 -36.30 7.44
C TRP A 183 -21.24 -35.31 7.08
#